data_1674217b0d61dacb2841b8247d1e1a76
#
_entry.id   1674217b0d61dacb2841b8247d1e1a76
#
_cell.length_a   1.000
_cell.length_b   1.000
_cell.length_c   1.000
_cell.angle_alpha   90.00
_cell.angle_beta   90.00
_cell.angle_gamma   90.00
#
_symmetry.space_group_name_H-M   'P 1'
#
loop_
_entity.id
_entity.type
_entity.pdbx_description
1 polymer ?
#
loop_
_entity_poly.entity_id
_entity_poly.type
_entity_poly.pdbx_seq_one_letter_code
_entity_poly.pdbx_strand_id
1 'polypeptide(L)'
;MERLREKAAALGIKLSDHQLEQFETYYEMLVEKNKVMNLTAITEKNEVIDKHFADSLALIKSGVSLTGQKILDIGTGAGFPGIPLKIAFPELEIVLLDSLNKRIKFLNEVIEALGLEKITAIHGRAEDFAKQKEYREQFDYVVSRAVANLTVLSEYCLPYVKEDGYFLPYKSGDIKEEAANSKKAVKILGGSIEDIISFEIPDTDMARTILNKHKTKATPKRFPRKAGLPTKEPIC
;
A
#
# COMPACT_ATOMS: atom_id res chain seq x y z
N MET A 1 1.34 8.38 21.43
CA MET A 1 0.41 7.85 20.37
C MET A 1 -1.09 8.18 20.58
N GLU A 2 -1.48 8.98 21.59
CA GLU A 2 -2.90 9.30 21.82
C GLU A 2 -3.58 9.94 20.59
N ARG A 3 -2.91 10.89 19.92
CA ARG A 3 -3.37 11.46 18.64
C ARG A 3 -3.70 10.40 17.57
N LEU A 4 -2.90 9.31 17.48
CA LEU A 4 -3.18 8.21 16.57
C LEU A 4 -4.42 7.43 17.00
N ARG A 5 -4.61 7.20 18.30
CA ARG A 5 -5.80 6.53 18.85
C ARG A 5 -7.08 7.27 18.45
N GLU A 6 -7.09 8.59 18.62
CA GLU A 6 -8.24 9.43 18.25
C GLU A 6 -8.55 9.37 16.76
N LYS A 7 -7.52 9.50 15.90
CA LYS A 7 -7.68 9.41 14.45
C LYS A 7 -8.14 8.03 13.99
N ALA A 8 -7.58 6.96 14.55
CA ALA A 8 -8.03 5.59 14.28
C ALA A 8 -9.49 5.39 14.69
N ALA A 9 -9.89 5.90 15.88
CA ALA A 9 -11.28 5.85 16.33
C ALA A 9 -12.24 6.60 15.39
N ALA A 10 -11.84 7.77 14.86
CA ALA A 10 -12.60 8.51 13.85
C ALA A 10 -12.73 7.75 12.51
N LEU A 11 -11.79 6.85 12.20
CA LEU A 11 -11.87 5.93 11.08
C LEU A 11 -12.69 4.65 11.40
N GLY A 12 -13.16 4.50 12.65
CA GLY A 12 -13.86 3.29 13.11
C GLY A 12 -12.92 2.16 13.53
N ILE A 13 -11.63 2.44 13.75
CA ILE A 13 -10.61 1.46 14.15
C ILE A 13 -10.28 1.63 15.62
N LYS A 14 -10.45 0.57 16.41
CA LYS A 14 -10.08 0.56 17.83
C LYS A 14 -8.68 -0.05 18.00
N LEU A 15 -7.70 0.78 18.34
CA LEU A 15 -6.33 0.32 18.64
C LEU A 15 -6.20 -0.02 20.15
N SER A 16 -5.58 -1.15 20.45
CA SER A 16 -5.20 -1.53 21.82
C SER A 16 -3.95 -0.76 22.27
N ASP A 17 -3.67 -0.76 23.59
CA ASP A 17 -2.45 -0.16 24.12
C ASP A 17 -1.19 -0.82 23.53
N HIS A 18 -1.18 -2.13 23.39
CA HIS A 18 -0.09 -2.85 22.74
C HIS A 18 0.15 -2.41 21.29
N GLN A 19 -0.91 -2.22 20.50
CA GLN A 19 -0.77 -1.71 19.12
C GLN A 19 -0.21 -0.28 19.11
N LEU A 20 -0.59 0.56 20.06
CA LEU A 20 -0.04 1.92 20.19
C LEU A 20 1.44 1.90 20.58
N GLU A 21 1.87 0.96 21.43
CA GLU A 21 3.28 0.71 21.74
C GLU A 21 4.06 0.27 20.49
N GLN A 22 3.48 -0.62 19.67
CA GLN A 22 4.08 -1.01 18.39
C GLN A 22 4.23 0.19 17.44
N PHE A 23 3.24 1.07 17.34
CA PHE A 23 3.36 2.30 16.55
C PHE A 23 4.41 3.26 17.10
N GLU A 24 4.55 3.39 18.42
CA GLU A 24 5.60 4.20 19.04
C GLU A 24 7.00 3.67 18.68
N THR A 25 7.22 2.38 18.88
CA THR A 25 8.49 1.71 18.55
C THR A 25 8.81 1.85 17.05
N TYR A 26 7.81 1.67 16.19
CA TYR A 26 7.99 1.85 14.74
C TYR A 26 8.38 3.29 14.39
N TYR A 27 7.75 4.29 15.01
CA TYR A 27 8.12 5.69 14.85
C TYR A 27 9.58 5.95 15.23
N GLU A 28 10.01 5.48 16.41
CA GLU A 28 11.39 5.64 16.90
C GLU A 28 12.40 5.01 15.94
N MET A 29 12.16 3.78 15.52
CA MET A 29 13.00 3.08 14.52
C MET A 29 13.05 3.81 13.20
N LEU A 30 11.92 4.34 12.71
CA LEU A 30 11.83 5.10 11.46
C LEU A 30 12.70 6.35 11.52
N VAL A 31 12.57 7.16 12.59
CA VAL A 31 13.32 8.41 12.76
C VAL A 31 14.81 8.13 12.91
N GLU A 32 15.19 7.14 13.69
CA GLU A 32 16.59 6.77 13.87
C GLU A 32 17.22 6.29 12.55
N LYS A 33 16.56 5.38 11.86
CA LYS A 33 17.07 4.86 10.58
C LYS A 33 17.10 5.94 9.49
N ASN A 34 16.17 6.90 9.55
CA ASN A 34 16.08 7.98 8.58
C ASN A 34 17.32 8.88 8.57
N LYS A 35 18.05 8.99 9.69
CA LYS A 35 19.31 9.76 9.79
C LYS A 35 20.38 9.26 8.79
N VAL A 36 20.32 7.99 8.41
CA VAL A 36 21.34 7.34 7.54
C VAL A 36 20.80 6.82 6.21
N MET A 37 19.46 6.72 6.05
CA MET A 37 18.88 6.04 4.87
C MET A 37 17.96 6.89 3.99
N ASN A 38 17.55 8.08 4.42
CA ASN A 38 16.56 8.91 3.74
C ASN A 38 15.29 8.10 3.36
N LEU A 39 14.66 7.49 4.37
CA LEU A 39 13.45 6.69 4.21
C LEU A 39 12.21 7.56 3.94
N THR A 40 12.16 8.72 4.58
CA THR A 40 11.07 9.70 4.48
C THR A 40 11.59 11.11 4.70
N ALA A 41 10.92 12.10 4.08
CA ALA A 41 11.15 13.51 4.37
C ALA A 41 10.42 13.98 5.66
N ILE A 42 9.54 13.15 6.22
CA ILE A 42 8.67 13.48 7.37
C ILE A 42 9.18 12.74 8.60
N THR A 43 9.63 13.49 9.60
CA THR A 43 10.22 12.94 10.84
C THR A 43 9.58 13.51 12.12
N GLU A 44 8.85 14.63 12.02
CA GLU A 44 8.11 15.16 13.15
C GLU A 44 6.95 14.22 13.51
N LYS A 45 6.79 13.95 14.81
CA LYS A 45 5.91 12.88 15.31
C LYS A 45 4.45 13.03 14.86
N ASN A 46 3.89 14.23 15.01
CA ASN A 46 2.51 14.45 14.63
C ASN A 46 2.32 14.37 13.11
N GLU A 47 3.30 14.82 12.34
CA GLU A 47 3.26 14.66 10.88
C GLU A 47 3.36 13.21 10.45
N VAL A 48 4.20 12.39 11.11
CA VAL A 48 4.28 10.93 10.85
C VAL A 48 2.95 10.25 11.19
N ILE A 49 2.35 10.62 12.33
CA ILE A 49 1.02 10.12 12.71
C ILE A 49 -0.02 10.44 11.64
N ASP A 50 -0.09 11.69 11.19
CA ASP A 50 -1.10 12.14 10.24
C ASP A 50 -0.85 11.63 8.82
N LYS A 51 0.39 11.85 8.30
CA LYS A 51 0.74 11.65 6.90
C LYS A 51 1.21 10.22 6.57
N HIS A 52 1.54 9.43 7.59
CA HIS A 52 1.96 8.05 7.40
C HIS A 52 1.03 7.05 8.08
N PHE A 53 0.81 7.13 9.40
CA PHE A 53 0.05 6.13 10.12
C PHE A 53 -1.46 6.24 9.82
N ALA A 54 -2.09 7.37 10.12
CA ALA A 54 -3.51 7.57 9.86
C ALA A 54 -3.86 7.48 8.38
N ASP A 55 -3.00 8.03 7.51
CA ASP A 55 -3.14 7.91 6.05
C ASP A 55 -3.13 6.43 5.61
N SER A 56 -2.26 5.60 6.17
CA SER A 56 -2.22 4.16 5.88
C SER A 56 -3.50 3.44 6.35
N LEU A 57 -3.99 3.76 7.56
CA LEU A 57 -5.20 3.18 8.14
C LEU A 57 -6.47 3.58 7.37
N ALA A 58 -6.43 4.68 6.64
CA ALA A 58 -7.57 5.16 5.85
C ALA A 58 -7.98 4.19 4.72
N LEU A 59 -7.26 3.09 4.48
CA LEU A 59 -7.69 2.01 3.59
C LEU A 59 -9.11 1.51 3.94
N ILE A 60 -9.51 1.57 5.20
CA ILE A 60 -10.86 1.16 5.63
C ILE A 60 -11.97 1.94 4.91
N LYS A 61 -11.69 3.16 4.44
CA LYS A 61 -12.63 3.98 3.65
C LYS A 61 -12.95 3.39 2.28
N SER A 62 -12.12 2.47 1.78
CA SER A 62 -12.41 1.75 0.53
C SER A 62 -13.63 0.82 0.62
N GLY A 63 -14.10 0.52 1.83
CA GLY A 63 -15.23 -0.37 2.07
C GLY A 63 -14.91 -1.86 1.93
N VAL A 64 -13.67 -2.25 1.61
CA VAL A 64 -13.27 -3.65 1.53
C VAL A 64 -13.09 -4.26 2.93
N SER A 65 -13.35 -5.55 3.05
CA SER A 65 -13.09 -6.28 4.31
C SER A 65 -11.59 -6.42 4.54
N LEU A 66 -11.12 -6.09 5.73
CA LEU A 66 -9.72 -6.27 6.14
C LEU A 66 -9.51 -7.49 7.08
N THR A 67 -10.47 -8.42 7.13
CA THR A 67 -10.38 -9.58 8.01
C THR A 67 -9.78 -10.77 7.26
N GLY A 68 -8.60 -11.22 7.69
CA GLY A 68 -7.95 -12.42 7.17
C GLY A 68 -7.56 -12.38 5.68
N GLN A 69 -7.45 -11.19 5.10
CA GLN A 69 -7.12 -11.02 3.69
C GLN A 69 -5.60 -11.07 3.46
N LYS A 70 -5.23 -11.48 2.24
CA LYS A 70 -3.84 -11.46 1.78
C LYS A 70 -3.57 -10.20 0.97
N ILE A 71 -2.64 -9.36 1.45
CA ILE A 71 -2.33 -8.05 0.87
C ILE A 71 -0.88 -8.01 0.39
N LEU A 72 -0.68 -7.44 -0.81
CA LEU A 72 0.65 -7.07 -1.30
C LEU A 72 0.78 -5.55 -1.31
N ASP A 73 1.82 -5.03 -0.66
CA ASP A 73 2.20 -3.62 -0.71
C ASP A 73 3.37 -3.42 -1.67
N ILE A 74 3.10 -2.80 -2.82
CA ILE A 74 4.09 -2.60 -3.90
C ILE A 74 4.74 -1.22 -3.78
N GLY A 75 6.08 -1.23 -3.69
CA GLY A 75 6.86 -0.04 -3.48
C GLY A 75 6.70 0.49 -2.06
N THR A 76 6.65 -0.42 -1.11
CA THR A 76 6.31 -0.17 0.30
C THR A 76 7.20 0.88 0.98
N GLY A 77 8.41 1.11 0.48
CA GLY A 77 9.34 2.12 1.02
C GLY A 77 9.77 1.80 2.45
N ALA A 78 9.42 2.68 3.37
CA ALA A 78 9.64 2.47 4.80
C ALA A 78 8.59 1.55 5.46
N GLY A 79 7.68 0.93 4.69
CA GLY A 79 6.64 0.03 5.18
C GLY A 79 5.22 0.60 5.12
N PHE A 80 4.98 1.59 4.27
CA PHE A 80 3.70 2.28 4.16
C PHE A 80 2.97 1.96 2.85
N PRO A 81 1.71 1.46 2.92
CA PRO A 81 0.85 1.35 4.11
C PRO A 81 0.95 0.02 4.88
N GLY A 82 1.75 -0.95 4.43
CA GLY A 82 1.69 -2.34 4.88
C GLY A 82 1.91 -2.55 6.38
N ILE A 83 2.94 -1.96 7.01
CA ILE A 83 3.21 -2.15 8.45
C ILE A 83 2.10 -1.54 9.32
N PRO A 84 1.64 -0.28 9.13
CA PRO A 84 0.49 0.25 9.87
C PRO A 84 -0.77 -0.61 9.75
N LEU A 85 -1.07 -1.13 8.55
CA LEU A 85 -2.19 -2.05 8.35
C LEU A 85 -2.02 -3.34 9.15
N LYS A 86 -0.79 -3.89 9.17
CA LYS A 86 -0.50 -5.11 9.94
C LYS A 86 -0.62 -4.91 11.44
N ILE A 87 -0.15 -3.79 11.96
CA ILE A 87 -0.30 -3.45 13.38
C ILE A 87 -1.79 -3.35 13.74
N ALA A 88 -2.58 -2.60 12.94
CA ALA A 88 -3.99 -2.37 13.23
C ALA A 88 -4.87 -3.61 13.01
N PHE A 89 -4.53 -4.46 12.04
CA PHE A 89 -5.28 -5.65 11.63
C PHE A 89 -4.38 -6.90 11.65
N PRO A 90 -4.12 -7.49 12.82
CA PRO A 90 -3.15 -8.58 12.98
C PRO A 90 -3.47 -9.85 12.16
N GLU A 91 -4.72 -10.06 11.79
CA GLU A 91 -5.15 -11.22 10.98
C GLU A 91 -4.80 -11.11 9.49
N LEU A 92 -4.36 -9.96 9.02
CA LEU A 92 -3.90 -9.80 7.64
C LEU A 92 -2.63 -10.63 7.37
N GLU A 93 -2.56 -11.24 6.19
CA GLU A 93 -1.31 -11.76 5.63
C GLU A 93 -0.72 -10.70 4.69
N ILE A 94 0.46 -10.17 4.99
CA ILE A 94 1.03 -9.05 4.23
C ILE A 94 2.39 -9.42 3.62
N VAL A 95 2.54 -9.10 2.34
CA VAL A 95 3.83 -9.11 1.66
C VAL A 95 4.22 -7.67 1.33
N LEU A 96 5.41 -7.26 1.75
CA LEU A 96 6.00 -5.97 1.46
C LEU A 96 7.02 -6.11 0.34
N LEU A 97 6.82 -5.47 -0.81
CA LEU A 97 7.72 -5.55 -1.95
C LEU A 97 8.39 -4.19 -2.21
N ASP A 98 9.72 -4.16 -2.21
CA ASP A 98 10.49 -2.97 -2.61
C ASP A 98 11.73 -3.36 -3.42
N SER A 99 12.10 -2.49 -4.37
CA SER A 99 13.25 -2.70 -5.24
C SER A 99 14.60 -2.33 -4.61
N LEU A 100 14.60 -1.75 -3.41
CA LEU A 100 15.82 -1.34 -2.70
C LEU A 100 16.10 -2.24 -1.51
N ASN A 101 17.11 -3.09 -1.62
CA ASN A 101 17.48 -4.05 -0.58
C ASN A 101 17.73 -3.43 0.81
N LYS A 102 18.23 -2.18 0.85
CA LYS A 102 18.43 -1.47 2.11
C LYS A 102 17.12 -1.23 2.87
N ARG A 103 16.01 -0.99 2.14
CA ARG A 103 14.66 -0.85 2.74
C ARG A 103 14.17 -2.17 3.28
N ILE A 104 14.37 -3.27 2.55
CA ILE A 104 13.99 -4.61 3.01
C ILE A 104 14.70 -5.00 4.31
N LYS A 105 15.98 -4.66 4.46
CA LYS A 105 16.70 -4.88 5.73
C LYS A 105 16.04 -4.11 6.89
N PHE A 106 15.71 -2.84 6.69
CA PHE A 106 15.00 -2.05 7.69
C PHE A 106 13.62 -2.64 8.02
N LEU A 107 12.85 -3.05 7.02
CA LEU A 107 11.53 -3.66 7.22
C LEU A 107 11.61 -4.95 8.04
N ASN A 108 12.63 -5.79 7.80
CA ASN A 108 12.83 -7.00 8.60
C ASN A 108 13.21 -6.66 10.06
N GLU A 109 14.06 -5.64 10.29
CA GLU A 109 14.37 -5.13 11.64
C GLU A 109 13.08 -4.69 12.36
N VAL A 110 12.19 -3.97 11.68
CA VAL A 110 10.90 -3.52 12.24
C VAL A 110 9.96 -4.69 12.51
N ILE A 111 9.80 -5.62 11.57
CA ILE A 111 8.95 -6.81 11.72
C ILE A 111 9.37 -7.61 12.95
N GLU A 112 10.66 -7.83 13.13
CA GLU A 112 11.23 -8.55 14.28
C GLU A 112 11.01 -7.78 15.59
N ALA A 113 11.35 -6.50 15.62
CA ALA A 113 11.24 -5.67 16.82
C ALA A 113 9.79 -5.52 17.33
N LEU A 114 8.82 -5.49 16.40
CA LEU A 114 7.39 -5.40 16.74
C LEU A 114 6.72 -6.75 16.96
N GLY A 115 7.44 -7.88 16.77
CA GLY A 115 6.88 -9.22 16.89
C GLY A 115 5.73 -9.48 15.90
N LEU A 116 5.79 -8.92 14.68
CA LEU A 116 4.72 -9.07 13.70
C LEU A 116 4.77 -10.44 13.03
N GLU A 117 3.67 -11.17 13.07
CA GLU A 117 3.51 -12.47 12.42
C GLU A 117 2.79 -12.32 11.06
N LYS A 118 2.83 -13.33 10.19
CA LYS A 118 2.16 -13.35 8.87
C LYS A 118 2.48 -12.11 8.01
N ILE A 119 3.69 -11.58 8.12
CA ILE A 119 4.19 -10.49 7.28
C ILE A 119 5.61 -10.80 6.83
N THR A 120 5.90 -10.56 5.56
CA THR A 120 7.23 -10.78 4.96
C THR A 120 7.64 -9.62 4.08
N ALA A 121 8.93 -9.27 4.10
CA ALA A 121 9.49 -8.25 3.22
C ALA A 121 10.39 -8.91 2.16
N ILE A 122 10.13 -8.63 0.88
CA ILE A 122 10.84 -9.22 -0.26
C ILE A 122 11.50 -8.15 -1.12
N HIS A 123 12.74 -8.42 -1.53
CA HIS A 123 13.51 -7.55 -2.41
C HIS A 123 13.28 -7.92 -3.87
N GLY A 124 12.83 -6.98 -4.68
CA GLY A 124 12.71 -7.17 -6.11
C GLY A 124 11.85 -6.13 -6.82
N ARG A 125 11.75 -6.28 -8.14
CA ARG A 125 10.90 -5.43 -8.97
C ARG A 125 9.52 -6.05 -9.15
N ALA A 126 8.50 -5.21 -9.16
CA ALA A 126 7.12 -5.66 -9.34
C ALA A 126 6.95 -6.45 -10.65
N GLU A 127 7.59 -6.03 -11.74
CA GLU A 127 7.47 -6.69 -13.05
C GLU A 127 8.06 -8.10 -13.07
N ASP A 128 9.02 -8.39 -12.21
CA ASP A 128 9.70 -9.70 -12.19
C ASP A 128 8.93 -10.70 -11.31
N PHE A 129 8.50 -10.28 -10.12
CA PHE A 129 7.73 -11.15 -9.22
C PHE A 129 6.32 -11.47 -9.74
N ALA A 130 5.67 -10.55 -10.47
CA ALA A 130 4.37 -10.81 -11.09
C ALA A 130 4.36 -11.93 -12.15
N LYS A 131 5.53 -12.41 -12.57
CA LYS A 131 5.67 -13.57 -13.49
C LYS A 131 5.80 -14.90 -12.75
N GLN A 132 6.08 -14.86 -11.46
CA GLN A 132 6.22 -16.05 -10.61
C GLN A 132 4.85 -16.53 -10.16
N LYS A 133 4.60 -17.85 -10.27
CA LYS A 133 3.30 -18.45 -9.97
C LYS A 133 2.85 -18.22 -8.51
N GLU A 134 3.81 -18.12 -7.61
CA GLU A 134 3.60 -17.92 -6.18
C GLU A 134 3.03 -16.53 -5.83
N TYR A 135 3.17 -15.57 -6.75
CA TYR A 135 2.74 -14.19 -6.54
C TYR A 135 1.65 -13.74 -7.52
N ARG A 136 1.68 -14.26 -8.76
CA ARG A 136 0.75 -13.86 -9.80
C ARG A 136 -0.68 -14.26 -9.45
N GLU A 137 -1.58 -13.25 -9.37
CA GLU A 137 -3.01 -13.46 -9.10
C GLU A 137 -3.28 -14.22 -7.79
N GLN A 138 -2.48 -13.93 -6.73
CA GLN A 138 -2.55 -14.59 -5.44
C GLN A 138 -3.05 -13.72 -4.30
N PHE A 139 -3.23 -12.41 -4.52
CA PHE A 139 -3.57 -11.47 -3.47
C PHE A 139 -5.03 -11.00 -3.57
N ASP A 140 -5.70 -10.94 -2.41
CA ASP A 140 -7.03 -10.36 -2.30
C ASP A 140 -6.98 -8.88 -2.65
N TYR A 141 -6.01 -8.20 -2.06
CA TYR A 141 -5.76 -6.79 -2.33
C TYR A 141 -4.30 -6.52 -2.64
N VAL A 142 -4.11 -5.59 -3.56
CA VAL A 142 -2.80 -4.98 -3.80
C VAL A 142 -2.93 -3.50 -3.49
N VAL A 143 -2.02 -3.00 -2.67
CA VAL A 143 -1.95 -1.57 -2.32
C VAL A 143 -0.66 -0.97 -2.83
N SER A 144 -0.66 0.32 -3.08
CA SER A 144 0.56 1.08 -3.41
C SER A 144 0.35 2.56 -3.10
N ARG A 145 1.39 3.22 -2.57
CA ARG A 145 1.38 4.63 -2.23
C ARG A 145 2.60 5.35 -2.81
N ALA A 146 2.37 6.49 -3.50
CA ALA A 146 3.43 7.40 -3.98
C ALA A 146 4.48 6.78 -4.92
N VAL A 147 4.14 5.78 -5.74
CA VAL A 147 5.10 5.08 -6.62
C VAL A 147 5.10 5.64 -8.04
N ALA A 148 3.94 5.75 -8.70
CA ALA A 148 3.82 6.16 -10.10
C ALA A 148 2.40 6.67 -10.41
N ASN A 149 2.17 7.12 -11.65
CA ASN A 149 0.83 7.41 -12.13
C ASN A 149 -0.03 6.13 -12.24
N LEU A 150 -1.38 6.30 -12.27
CA LEU A 150 -2.33 5.18 -12.22
C LEU A 150 -2.22 4.21 -13.40
N THR A 151 -1.82 4.67 -14.59
CA THR A 151 -1.63 3.82 -15.77
C THR A 151 -0.48 2.84 -15.55
N VAL A 152 0.67 3.36 -15.13
CA VAL A 152 1.87 2.57 -14.83
C VAL A 152 1.65 1.65 -13.63
N LEU A 153 1.06 2.20 -12.54
CA LEU A 153 0.72 1.42 -11.35
C LEU A 153 -0.23 0.26 -11.65
N SER A 154 -1.17 0.45 -12.58
CA SER A 154 -2.08 -0.64 -12.96
C SER A 154 -1.32 -1.83 -13.54
N GLU A 155 -0.27 -1.59 -14.35
CA GLU A 155 0.55 -2.67 -14.89
C GLU A 155 1.44 -3.34 -13.85
N TYR A 156 1.90 -2.58 -12.83
CA TYR A 156 2.66 -3.16 -11.72
C TYR A 156 1.80 -3.98 -10.76
N CYS A 157 0.54 -3.60 -10.54
CA CYS A 157 -0.27 -4.10 -9.44
C CYS A 157 -1.34 -5.12 -9.85
N LEU A 158 -2.09 -4.90 -10.95
CA LEU A 158 -3.18 -5.78 -11.35
C LEU A 158 -2.76 -7.24 -11.65
N PRO A 159 -1.54 -7.53 -12.14
CA PRO A 159 -1.10 -8.92 -12.33
C PRO A 159 -0.98 -9.75 -11.04
N TYR A 160 -0.98 -9.13 -9.88
CA TYR A 160 -0.93 -9.81 -8.59
C TYR A 160 -2.31 -10.06 -7.97
N VAL A 161 -3.30 -9.25 -8.39
CA VAL A 161 -4.66 -9.32 -7.84
C VAL A 161 -5.35 -10.57 -8.37
N LYS A 162 -5.91 -11.40 -7.50
CA LYS A 162 -6.74 -12.53 -7.89
C LYS A 162 -8.06 -12.06 -8.51
N GLU A 163 -8.75 -12.89 -9.26
CA GLU A 163 -10.10 -12.58 -9.72
C GLU A 163 -11.00 -12.28 -8.53
N ASP A 164 -11.88 -11.30 -8.67
CA ASP A 164 -12.72 -10.71 -7.63
C ASP A 164 -11.99 -9.94 -6.50
N GLY A 165 -10.67 -9.82 -6.59
CA GLY A 165 -9.87 -8.97 -5.71
C GLY A 165 -9.78 -7.52 -6.20
N TYR A 166 -9.04 -6.69 -5.45
CA TYR A 166 -8.93 -5.24 -5.73
C TYR A 166 -7.48 -4.75 -5.74
N PHE A 167 -7.19 -3.87 -6.68
CA PHE A 167 -6.06 -2.95 -6.58
C PHE A 167 -6.54 -1.61 -6.01
N LEU A 168 -5.95 -1.20 -4.89
CA LEU A 168 -6.37 -0.06 -4.06
C LEU A 168 -5.22 0.98 -3.95
N PRO A 169 -4.94 1.78 -5.00
CA PRO A 169 -3.92 2.81 -4.94
C PRO A 169 -4.32 3.97 -4.05
N TYR A 170 -3.38 4.43 -3.21
CA TYR A 170 -3.49 5.66 -2.44
C TYR A 170 -3.06 6.86 -3.27
N LYS A 171 -3.89 7.88 -3.29
CA LYS A 171 -3.65 9.13 -4.01
C LYS A 171 -3.99 10.35 -3.15
N SER A 172 -3.46 11.51 -3.55
CA SER A 172 -3.79 12.81 -2.94
C SER A 172 -4.48 13.71 -3.95
N GLY A 173 -5.44 14.50 -3.47
CA GLY A 173 -6.15 15.48 -4.29
C GLY A 173 -7.12 14.89 -5.31
N ASP A 174 -7.51 15.71 -6.30
CA ASP A 174 -8.39 15.29 -7.40
C ASP A 174 -7.60 14.48 -8.43
N ILE A 175 -8.08 13.27 -8.69
CA ILE A 175 -7.44 12.31 -9.59
C ILE A 175 -8.34 11.87 -10.74
N LYS A 176 -9.43 12.60 -11.02
CA LYS A 176 -10.42 12.23 -12.04
C LYS A 176 -9.79 12.07 -13.42
N GLU A 177 -8.91 12.99 -13.80
CA GLU A 177 -8.19 12.93 -15.08
C GLU A 177 -7.23 11.73 -15.11
N GLU A 178 -6.44 11.54 -14.05
CA GLU A 178 -5.51 10.41 -13.95
C GLU A 178 -6.25 9.06 -13.97
N ALA A 179 -7.40 8.98 -13.28
CA ALA A 179 -8.27 7.82 -13.30
C ALA A 179 -8.83 7.55 -14.71
N ALA A 180 -9.32 8.59 -15.39
CA ALA A 180 -9.83 8.48 -16.76
C ALA A 180 -8.76 7.96 -17.73
N ASN A 181 -7.54 8.51 -17.66
CA ASN A 181 -6.40 8.11 -18.48
C ASN A 181 -5.97 6.64 -18.21
N SER A 182 -6.18 6.13 -17.00
CA SER A 182 -5.84 4.75 -16.64
C SER A 182 -6.86 3.69 -17.09
N LYS A 183 -8.08 4.07 -17.50
CA LYS A 183 -9.19 3.14 -17.82
C LYS A 183 -8.80 2.08 -18.86
N LYS A 184 -8.13 2.50 -19.94
CA LYS A 184 -7.72 1.57 -21.01
C LYS A 184 -6.72 0.53 -20.50
N ALA A 185 -5.70 0.98 -19.73
CA ALA A 185 -4.73 0.08 -19.13
C ALA A 185 -5.41 -0.91 -18.16
N VAL A 186 -6.26 -0.43 -17.26
CA VAL A 186 -7.01 -1.27 -16.33
C VAL A 186 -7.81 -2.35 -17.05
N LYS A 187 -8.56 -1.96 -18.12
CA LYS A 187 -9.35 -2.91 -18.93
C LYS A 187 -8.48 -3.97 -19.62
N ILE A 188 -7.34 -3.57 -20.20
CA ILE A 188 -6.40 -4.48 -20.87
C ILE A 188 -5.80 -5.47 -19.86
N LEU A 189 -5.54 -5.01 -18.62
CA LEU A 189 -4.95 -5.82 -17.54
C LEU A 189 -5.97 -6.70 -16.81
N GLY A 190 -7.24 -6.67 -17.22
CA GLY A 190 -8.28 -7.53 -16.68
C GLY A 190 -9.06 -6.93 -15.50
N GLY A 191 -9.08 -5.60 -15.36
CA GLY A 191 -9.83 -4.93 -14.30
C GLY A 191 -10.85 -3.93 -14.80
N SER A 192 -11.58 -3.33 -13.85
CA SER A 192 -12.48 -2.18 -14.00
C SER A 192 -12.27 -1.20 -12.86
N ILE A 193 -12.54 0.09 -13.09
CA ILE A 193 -12.61 1.08 -12.02
C ILE A 193 -14.06 1.13 -11.56
N GLU A 194 -14.32 0.76 -10.29
CA GLU A 194 -15.67 0.78 -9.73
C GLU A 194 -15.92 2.11 -9.01
N ASP A 195 -15.08 2.44 -8.03
CA ASP A 195 -15.28 3.61 -7.18
C ASP A 195 -14.02 4.48 -7.11
N ILE A 196 -14.26 5.77 -6.93
CA ILE A 196 -13.27 6.78 -6.58
C ILE A 196 -13.72 7.41 -5.27
N ILE A 197 -13.07 7.04 -4.17
CA ILE A 197 -13.49 7.40 -2.83
C ILE A 197 -12.58 8.52 -2.33
N SER A 198 -13.11 9.72 -2.25
CA SER A 198 -12.41 10.91 -1.74
C SER A 198 -12.85 11.16 -0.29
N PHE A 199 -11.88 11.46 0.56
CA PHE A 199 -12.09 11.75 1.99
C PHE A 199 -10.96 12.65 2.51
N GLU A 200 -11.11 13.16 3.71
CA GLU A 200 -10.05 13.83 4.45
C GLU A 200 -9.55 12.93 5.57
N ILE A 201 -8.25 13.02 5.87
CA ILE A 201 -7.70 12.37 7.06
C ILE A 201 -8.29 13.08 8.30
N PRO A 202 -8.85 12.33 9.27
CA PRO A 202 -9.49 12.94 10.44
C PRO A 202 -8.66 14.04 11.09
N ASP A 203 -9.31 15.16 11.45
CA ASP A 203 -8.71 16.35 12.06
C ASP A 203 -7.54 16.96 11.28
N THR A 204 -7.63 16.91 9.96
CA THR A 204 -6.70 17.59 9.03
C THR A 204 -7.47 18.04 7.78
N ASP A 205 -6.84 18.93 7.00
CA ASP A 205 -7.28 19.35 5.66
C ASP A 205 -6.67 18.51 4.52
N MET A 206 -6.09 17.35 4.87
CA MET A 206 -5.43 16.49 3.90
C MET A 206 -6.44 15.66 3.12
N ALA A 207 -6.77 16.13 1.92
CA ALA A 207 -7.59 15.36 0.97
C ALA A 207 -6.84 14.12 0.47
N ARG A 208 -7.54 12.98 0.49
CA ARG A 208 -7.07 11.68 0.01
C ARG A 208 -8.09 11.04 -0.89
N THR A 209 -7.59 10.18 -1.76
CA THR A 209 -8.43 9.39 -2.65
C THR A 209 -7.92 7.97 -2.74
N ILE A 210 -8.80 7.00 -2.60
CA ILE A 210 -8.57 5.58 -2.90
C ILE A 210 -9.46 5.20 -4.08
N LEU A 211 -8.89 4.45 -5.02
CA LEU A 211 -9.66 3.89 -6.13
C LEU A 211 -9.87 2.40 -5.91
N ASN A 212 -11.08 1.93 -6.10
CA ASN A 212 -11.39 0.51 -6.15
C ASN A 212 -11.27 0.03 -7.61
N LYS A 213 -10.13 -0.60 -7.93
CA LYS A 213 -9.91 -1.25 -9.22
C LYS A 213 -10.14 -2.74 -9.08
N HIS A 214 -11.36 -3.16 -9.42
CA HIS A 214 -11.80 -4.54 -9.34
C HIS A 214 -11.15 -5.40 -10.41
N LYS A 215 -10.67 -6.58 -10.06
CA LYS A 215 -10.12 -7.57 -10.98
C LYS A 215 -11.24 -8.46 -11.49
N THR A 216 -11.62 -8.28 -12.75
CA THR A 216 -12.77 -8.97 -13.37
C THR A 216 -12.38 -10.21 -14.19
N LYS A 217 -11.11 -10.37 -14.54
CA LYS A 217 -10.57 -11.52 -15.28
C LYS A 217 -9.04 -11.58 -15.18
N ALA A 218 -8.47 -12.73 -15.51
CA ALA A 218 -7.02 -12.94 -15.52
C ALA A 218 -6.28 -11.91 -16.38
N THR A 219 -5.14 -11.43 -15.89
CA THR A 219 -4.25 -10.56 -16.64
C THR A 219 -3.57 -11.34 -17.77
N PRO A 220 -3.57 -10.84 -19.04
CA PRO A 220 -2.91 -11.53 -20.15
C PRO A 220 -1.43 -11.83 -19.85
N LYS A 221 -0.94 -13.01 -20.22
CA LYS A 221 0.43 -13.51 -19.91
C LYS A 221 1.57 -12.59 -20.36
N ARG A 222 1.34 -11.73 -21.37
CA ARG A 222 2.32 -10.74 -21.84
C ARG A 222 2.57 -9.61 -20.84
N PHE A 223 1.72 -9.46 -19.81
CA PHE A 223 1.86 -8.45 -18.76
C PHE A 223 2.24 -9.08 -17.41
N PRO A 224 3.00 -8.36 -16.57
CA PRO A 224 3.61 -7.07 -16.87
C PRO A 224 4.72 -7.23 -17.93
N ARG A 225 4.98 -6.15 -18.65
CA ARG A 225 6.10 -6.05 -19.60
C ARG A 225 7.44 -6.05 -18.84
N LYS A 226 8.56 -6.04 -19.56
CA LYS A 226 9.90 -6.02 -18.96
C LYS A 226 10.07 -4.81 -18.03
N ALA A 227 10.87 -5.00 -16.98
CA ALA A 227 11.19 -3.96 -15.99
C ALA A 227 11.58 -2.62 -16.64
N GLY A 228 10.95 -1.54 -16.18
CA GLY A 228 11.13 -0.18 -16.69
C GLY A 228 10.36 0.17 -17.96
N LEU A 229 9.82 -0.81 -18.71
CA LEU A 229 9.03 -0.53 -19.92
C LEU A 229 7.69 0.14 -19.62
N PRO A 230 6.94 -0.25 -18.57
CA PRO A 230 5.69 0.42 -18.22
C PRO A 230 5.84 1.93 -17.99
N THR A 231 6.96 2.38 -17.42
CA THR A 231 7.23 3.80 -17.19
C THR A 231 7.64 4.54 -18.47
N LYS A 232 8.41 3.89 -19.35
CA LYS A 232 8.89 4.50 -20.61
C LYS A 232 7.79 4.60 -21.66
N GLU A 233 6.95 3.59 -21.72
CA GLU A 233 5.88 3.43 -22.70
C GLU A 233 4.58 3.00 -21.99
N PRO A 234 3.89 3.92 -21.27
CA PRO A 234 2.62 3.59 -20.61
C PRO A 234 1.60 3.04 -21.60
N ILE A 235 0.71 2.17 -21.12
CA ILE A 235 -0.40 1.64 -21.93
C ILE A 235 -1.38 2.78 -22.23
N CYS A 236 -1.44 3.22 -23.50
CA CYS A 236 -2.30 4.32 -23.99
C CYS A 236 -3.56 3.78 -24.66
#